data_8df88c1a42aea3f9844b33855b11602a
#
_entry.id   8df88c1a42aea3f9844b33855b11602a
#
_cell.length_a   1.000
_cell.length_b   1.000
_cell.length_c   1.000
_cell.angle_alpha   90.00
_cell.angle_beta   90.00
_cell.angle_gamma   90.00
#
_symmetry.space_group_name_H-M   'P 1'
#
loop_
_entity.id
_entity.type
_entity.pdbx_description
1 polymer ?
#
loop_
_entity_poly.entity_id
_entity_poly.type
_entity_poly.pdbx_seq_one_letter_code
_entity_poly.pdbx_strand_id
1 'polypeptide(L)'
;MQTTVGLDFGTHQTKVCVEQKEGAELSYEFFTFKDNRNRKHFALPSILSINKDHIVYGFIPYKDNGTLVRYFKQAAFTDKNDIIDKTDAIYYSIWYIAFLLFDIEEKYGNEFTIQMGVPTDGVHLEEKRELAVRILLSAYKLVEEIFVNDKNLFMATSLQELYEKRV
;
A
#
# COMPACT_ATOMS: atom_id res chain seq x y z
N MET A 1 -9.83 4.77 22.86
CA MET A 1 -10.25 5.01 21.45
C MET A 1 -9.93 3.79 20.61
N GLN A 2 -10.87 3.32 19.80
CA GLN A 2 -10.67 2.23 18.87
C GLN A 2 -10.61 2.78 17.45
N THR A 3 -9.57 2.44 16.71
CA THR A 3 -9.37 2.89 15.31
C THR A 3 -9.46 1.71 14.35
N THR A 4 -10.26 1.86 13.31
CA THR A 4 -10.39 0.89 12.22
C THR A 4 -10.05 1.58 10.92
N VAL A 5 -9.11 1.00 10.17
CA VAL A 5 -8.67 1.50 8.87
C VAL A 5 -9.28 0.64 7.77
N GLY A 6 -10.15 1.24 6.97
CA GLY A 6 -10.69 0.63 5.76
C GLY A 6 -9.80 0.98 4.56
N LEU A 7 -9.22 -0.03 3.93
CA LEU A 7 -8.33 0.12 2.78
C LEU A 7 -9.01 -0.40 1.52
N ASP A 8 -9.38 0.51 0.64
CA ASP A 8 -9.83 0.19 -0.72
C ASP A 8 -8.61 0.20 -1.65
N PHE A 9 -7.91 -0.93 -1.67
CA PHE A 9 -6.77 -1.15 -2.54
C PHE A 9 -7.26 -1.44 -3.95
N GLY A 10 -7.36 -0.39 -4.78
CA GLY A 10 -7.86 -0.47 -6.15
C GLY A 10 -6.78 -0.77 -7.18
N THR A 11 -7.21 -1.24 -8.35
CA THR A 11 -6.31 -1.49 -9.48
C THR A 11 -5.68 -0.20 -10.01
N HIS A 12 -6.44 0.88 -10.03
CA HIS A 12 -5.99 2.18 -10.55
C HIS A 12 -5.67 3.19 -9.46
N GLN A 13 -6.39 3.14 -8.35
CA GLN A 13 -6.22 4.06 -7.23
C GLN A 13 -6.63 3.39 -5.92
N THR A 14 -6.09 3.89 -4.84
CA THR A 14 -6.34 3.39 -3.49
C THR A 14 -6.93 4.50 -2.64
N LYS A 15 -7.93 4.15 -1.84
CA LYS A 15 -8.58 5.05 -0.87
C LYS A 15 -8.48 4.47 0.53
N VAL A 16 -8.42 5.35 1.51
CA VAL A 16 -8.36 4.97 2.93
C VAL A 16 -9.43 5.73 3.70
N CYS A 17 -10.29 5.01 4.40
CA CYS A 17 -11.27 5.56 5.32
C CYS A 17 -10.92 5.11 6.73
N VAL A 18 -10.90 6.04 7.68
CA VAL A 18 -10.59 5.74 9.07
C VAL A 18 -11.81 5.98 9.93
N GLU A 19 -12.22 4.95 10.66
CA GLU A 19 -13.25 5.03 11.68
C GLU A 19 -12.58 5.12 13.05
N GLN A 20 -13.00 6.07 13.85
CA GLN A 20 -12.60 6.18 15.26
C GLN A 20 -13.81 6.10 16.16
N LYS A 21 -13.74 5.23 17.17
CA LYS A 21 -14.81 5.03 18.15
C LYS A 21 -14.29 5.33 19.54
N GLU A 22 -14.96 6.23 20.22
CA GLU A 22 -14.71 6.57 21.62
C GLU A 22 -16.02 6.54 22.41
N GLY A 23 -16.19 5.49 23.24
CA GLY A 23 -17.46 5.24 23.91
C GLY A 23 -18.60 4.99 22.92
N ALA A 24 -19.62 5.85 22.94
CA ALA A 24 -20.76 5.82 22.02
C ALA A 24 -20.57 6.73 20.79
N GLU A 25 -19.51 7.53 20.78
CA GLU A 25 -19.21 8.42 19.67
C GLU A 25 -18.46 7.69 18.57
N LEU A 26 -18.88 7.94 17.31
CA LEU A 26 -18.33 7.34 16.12
C LEU A 26 -18.02 8.45 15.12
N SER A 27 -16.80 8.48 14.59
CA SER A 27 -16.38 9.42 13.56
C SER A 27 -15.71 8.71 12.40
N TYR A 28 -15.86 9.28 11.20
CA TYR A 28 -15.24 8.79 9.97
C TYR A 28 -14.43 9.89 9.31
N GLU A 29 -13.28 9.53 8.81
CA GLU A 29 -12.41 10.43 8.05
C GLU A 29 -11.85 9.73 6.83
N PHE A 30 -11.93 10.38 5.67
CA PHE A 30 -11.17 9.96 4.50
C PHE A 30 -9.74 10.49 4.62
N PHE A 31 -8.77 9.58 4.56
CA PHE A 31 -7.37 9.96 4.54
C PHE A 31 -7.04 10.72 3.26
N THR A 32 -6.33 11.83 3.37
CA THR A 32 -5.94 12.64 2.23
C THR A 32 -4.47 12.48 1.90
N PHE A 33 -4.17 12.39 0.61
CA PHE A 33 -2.82 12.27 0.08
C PHE A 33 -2.42 13.58 -0.61
N LYS A 34 -1.20 14.03 -0.40
CA LYS A 34 -0.67 15.23 -1.05
C LYS A 34 0.09 14.85 -2.32
N ASP A 35 -0.24 15.50 -3.42
CA ASP A 35 0.54 15.38 -4.65
C ASP A 35 1.82 16.24 -4.62
N ASN A 36 2.58 16.21 -5.71
CA ASN A 36 3.85 16.93 -5.84
C ASN A 36 3.71 18.47 -5.81
N ARG A 37 2.46 18.98 -5.86
CA ARG A 37 2.13 20.41 -5.74
C ARG A 37 1.41 20.73 -4.43
N ASN A 38 1.50 19.84 -3.43
CA ASN A 38 0.81 19.98 -2.15
C ASN A 38 -0.73 20.01 -2.22
N ARG A 39 -1.32 19.61 -3.34
CA ARG A 39 -2.78 19.51 -3.44
C ARG A 39 -3.24 18.19 -2.79
N LYS A 40 -4.34 18.26 -2.04
CA LYS A 40 -4.92 17.13 -1.34
C LYS A 40 -5.85 16.32 -2.24
N HIS A 41 -5.75 15.00 -2.17
CA HIS A 41 -6.57 14.05 -2.90
C HIS A 41 -7.08 12.97 -1.94
N PHE A 42 -8.30 12.46 -2.19
CA PHE A 42 -8.86 11.34 -1.44
C PHE A 42 -8.43 9.96 -1.98
N ALA A 43 -7.69 9.93 -3.06
CA ALA A 43 -7.19 8.71 -3.66
C ALA A 43 -5.72 8.87 -4.03
N LEU A 44 -4.96 7.79 -3.81
CA LEU A 44 -3.57 7.68 -4.25
C LEU A 44 -3.53 6.78 -5.49
N PRO A 45 -2.89 7.19 -6.59
CA PRO A 45 -2.71 6.30 -7.73
C PRO A 45 -1.98 5.01 -7.33
N SER A 46 -2.49 3.86 -7.79
CA SER A 46 -1.86 2.56 -7.60
C SER A 46 -0.75 2.36 -8.63
N ILE A 47 0.30 3.16 -8.51
CA ILE A 47 1.42 3.24 -9.45
C ILE A 47 2.74 3.28 -8.67
N LEU A 48 3.74 2.62 -9.22
CA LEU A 48 5.13 2.74 -8.80
C LEU A 48 5.96 3.27 -9.96
N SER A 49 7.00 4.03 -9.66
CA SER A 49 8.08 4.32 -10.59
C SER A 49 9.38 3.77 -10.02
N ILE A 50 9.96 2.80 -10.72
CA ILE A 50 11.18 2.13 -10.30
C ILE A 50 12.37 2.83 -10.94
N ASN A 51 13.15 3.53 -10.12
CA ASN A 51 14.40 4.14 -10.47
C ASN A 51 15.56 3.25 -10.03
N LYS A 52 16.78 3.57 -10.48
CA LYS A 52 17.95 2.78 -10.15
C LYS A 52 18.18 2.62 -8.64
N ASP A 53 18.01 3.70 -7.89
CA ASP A 53 18.40 3.75 -6.48
C ASP A 53 17.22 3.90 -5.52
N HIS A 54 15.99 4.06 -6.04
CA HIS A 54 14.81 4.27 -5.22
C HIS A 54 13.51 3.97 -6.00
N ILE A 55 12.40 3.88 -5.27
CA ILE A 55 11.07 3.72 -5.84
C ILE A 55 10.22 4.93 -5.45
N VAL A 56 9.46 5.46 -6.39
CA VAL A 56 8.44 6.49 -6.15
C VAL A 56 7.07 5.84 -6.17
N TYR A 57 6.22 6.20 -5.21
CA TYR A 57 4.90 5.61 -5.00
C TYR A 57 3.79 6.65 -5.24
N GLY A 58 2.75 6.26 -5.94
CA GLY A 58 1.53 7.04 -6.09
C GLY A 58 1.66 8.22 -7.05
N PHE A 59 1.85 9.43 -6.56
CA PHE A 59 2.01 10.61 -7.40
C PHE A 59 3.43 10.69 -7.96
N ILE A 60 3.57 10.35 -9.24
CA ILE A 60 4.87 10.32 -9.91
C ILE A 60 5.19 11.73 -10.44
N PRO A 61 6.33 12.34 -10.05
CA PRO A 61 6.73 13.64 -10.58
C PRO A 61 6.89 13.63 -12.10
N TYR A 62 6.53 14.73 -12.76
CA TYR A 62 6.61 14.85 -14.22
C TYR A 62 8.03 14.56 -14.77
N LYS A 63 9.05 14.97 -14.02
CA LYS A 63 10.46 14.80 -14.41
C LYS A 63 11.04 13.42 -14.04
N ASP A 64 10.23 12.57 -13.38
CA ASP A 64 10.65 11.22 -13.05
C ASP A 64 10.82 10.41 -14.33
N ASN A 65 11.92 9.67 -14.43
CA ASN A 65 12.26 8.84 -15.59
C ASN A 65 12.41 7.37 -15.26
N GLY A 66 11.87 6.94 -14.13
CA GLY A 66 11.82 5.54 -13.74
C GLY A 66 10.88 4.71 -14.62
N THR A 67 10.94 3.40 -14.44
CA THR A 67 10.02 2.47 -15.08
C THR A 67 8.68 2.47 -14.33
N LEU A 68 7.60 2.83 -15.01
CA LEU A 68 6.27 2.82 -14.43
C LEU A 68 5.71 1.40 -14.32
N VAL A 69 5.20 1.07 -13.15
CA VAL A 69 4.53 -0.20 -12.88
C VAL A 69 3.09 0.08 -12.45
N ARG A 70 2.14 -0.50 -13.18
CA ARG A 70 0.70 -0.41 -12.97
C ARG A 70 0.09 -1.80 -12.88
N TYR A 71 -1.14 -1.90 -12.41
CA TYR A 71 -1.91 -3.16 -12.39
C TYR A 71 -1.30 -4.27 -11.53
N PHE A 72 -0.42 -3.93 -10.60
CA PHE A 72 0.23 -4.93 -9.75
C PHE A 72 -0.76 -5.61 -8.80
N LYS A 73 -1.82 -4.93 -8.36
CA LYS A 73 -2.91 -5.60 -7.62
C LYS A 73 -3.54 -6.70 -8.44
N GLN A 74 -3.93 -6.40 -9.69
CA GLN A 74 -4.53 -7.38 -10.58
C GLN A 74 -3.60 -8.57 -10.82
N ALA A 75 -2.34 -8.30 -11.09
CA ALA A 75 -1.34 -9.34 -11.31
C ALA A 75 -1.09 -10.21 -10.07
N ALA A 76 -1.20 -9.63 -8.86
CA ALA A 76 -1.04 -10.37 -7.61
C ALA A 76 -2.23 -11.29 -7.31
N PHE A 77 -3.47 -10.84 -7.57
CA PHE A 77 -4.69 -11.54 -7.16
C PHE A 77 -5.35 -12.37 -8.26
N THR A 78 -4.93 -12.23 -9.52
CA THR A 78 -5.53 -12.96 -10.65
C THR A 78 -4.44 -13.51 -11.56
N ASP A 79 -4.81 -14.52 -12.36
CA ASP A 79 -3.91 -15.10 -13.37
C ASP A 79 -4.08 -14.45 -14.76
N LYS A 80 -4.75 -13.29 -14.82
CA LYS A 80 -5.11 -12.61 -16.08
C LYS A 80 -4.07 -11.62 -16.60
N ASN A 81 -2.99 -11.40 -15.87
CA ASN A 81 -1.97 -10.42 -16.24
C ASN A 81 -0.67 -11.12 -16.62
N ASP A 82 -0.30 -11.05 -17.90
CA ASP A 82 0.92 -11.66 -18.45
C ASP A 82 2.11 -10.68 -18.47
N ILE A 83 1.92 -9.41 -18.05
CA ILE A 83 2.95 -8.36 -18.13
C ILE A 83 3.86 -8.38 -16.91
N ILE A 84 3.27 -8.62 -15.73
CA ILE A 84 4.00 -8.59 -14.46
C ILE A 84 3.99 -10.02 -13.89
N ASP A 85 5.17 -10.51 -13.51
CA ASP A 85 5.29 -11.76 -12.78
C ASP A 85 4.50 -11.67 -11.45
N LYS A 86 3.77 -12.73 -11.11
CA LYS A 86 2.90 -12.75 -9.92
C LYS A 86 3.67 -12.51 -8.63
N THR A 87 4.88 -13.07 -8.50
CA THR A 87 5.73 -12.88 -7.33
C THR A 87 6.16 -11.42 -7.20
N ASP A 88 6.58 -10.80 -8.31
CA ASP A 88 6.92 -9.38 -8.32
C ASP A 88 5.71 -8.52 -7.98
N ALA A 89 4.55 -8.84 -8.53
CA ALA A 89 3.30 -8.11 -8.25
C ALA A 89 2.91 -8.15 -6.76
N ILE A 90 3.15 -9.28 -6.10
CA ILE A 90 2.93 -9.42 -4.65
C ILE A 90 3.89 -8.50 -3.89
N TYR A 91 5.18 -8.46 -4.24
CA TYR A 91 6.15 -7.56 -3.63
C TYR A 91 5.80 -6.08 -3.86
N TYR A 92 5.43 -5.71 -5.08
CA TYR A 92 4.99 -4.35 -5.39
C TYR A 92 3.78 -3.94 -4.54
N SER A 93 2.83 -4.85 -4.35
CA SER A 93 1.67 -4.62 -3.49
C SER A 93 2.07 -4.42 -2.02
N ILE A 94 2.98 -5.23 -1.51
CA ILE A 94 3.50 -5.12 -0.15
C ILE A 94 4.17 -3.76 0.06
N TRP A 95 5.06 -3.35 -0.83
CA TRP A 95 5.78 -2.07 -0.71
C TRP A 95 4.85 -0.87 -0.85
N TYR A 96 3.89 -0.93 -1.78
CA TYR A 96 2.90 0.12 -1.95
C TYR A 96 2.03 0.29 -0.68
N ILE A 97 1.58 -0.79 -0.10
CA ILE A 97 0.80 -0.74 1.15
C ILE A 97 1.68 -0.30 2.32
N ALA A 98 2.94 -0.72 2.40
CA ALA A 98 3.88 -0.21 3.41
C ALA A 98 4.04 1.32 3.31
N PHE A 99 4.16 1.85 2.10
CA PHE A 99 4.18 3.29 1.87
C PHE A 99 2.96 4.01 2.46
N LEU A 100 1.76 3.43 2.31
CA LEU A 100 0.54 3.96 2.92
C LEU A 100 0.56 3.87 4.44
N LEU A 101 1.02 2.75 4.99
CA LEU A 101 1.03 2.51 6.42
C LEU A 101 1.92 3.50 7.18
N PHE A 102 3.04 3.93 6.63
CA PHE A 102 3.87 4.97 7.25
C PHE A 102 3.06 6.23 7.57
N ASP A 103 2.27 6.71 6.63
CA ASP A 103 1.47 7.92 6.80
C ASP A 103 0.26 7.70 7.72
N ILE A 104 -0.36 6.53 7.63
CA ILE A 104 -1.49 6.16 8.51
C ILE A 104 -1.02 6.08 9.96
N GLU A 105 0.10 5.42 10.22
CA GLU A 105 0.65 5.28 11.57
C GLU A 105 1.16 6.60 12.15
N GLU A 106 1.72 7.47 11.33
CA GLU A 106 2.13 8.80 11.76
C GLU A 106 0.94 9.60 12.29
N LYS A 107 -0.22 9.48 11.64
CA LYS A 107 -1.43 10.23 12.01
C LYS A 107 -2.23 9.58 13.13
N TYR A 108 -2.38 8.26 13.13
CA TYR A 108 -3.31 7.54 14.00
C TYR A 108 -2.62 6.62 15.02
N GLY A 109 -1.30 6.55 15.02
CA GLY A 109 -0.56 5.55 15.80
C GLY A 109 -0.60 4.16 15.15
N ASN A 110 -0.01 3.17 15.81
CA ASN A 110 0.11 1.81 15.28
C ASN A 110 -0.93 0.81 15.85
N GLU A 111 -1.81 1.27 16.72
CA GLU A 111 -2.86 0.45 17.31
C GLU A 111 -4.17 0.62 16.56
N PHE A 112 -4.35 -0.09 15.47
CA PHE A 112 -5.58 -0.10 14.69
C PHE A 112 -5.87 -1.46 14.09
N THR A 113 -7.15 -1.71 13.82
CA THR A 113 -7.59 -2.83 12.99
C THR A 113 -7.63 -2.38 11.53
N ILE A 114 -7.06 -3.18 10.63
CA ILE A 114 -7.11 -2.88 9.19
C ILE A 114 -8.04 -3.87 8.49
N GLN A 115 -8.86 -3.35 7.58
CA GLN A 115 -9.74 -4.12 6.73
C GLN A 115 -9.44 -3.78 5.28
N MET A 116 -9.22 -4.81 4.47
CA MET A 116 -8.98 -4.65 3.03
C MET A 116 -9.89 -5.58 2.25
N GLY A 117 -10.61 -5.03 1.27
CA GLY A 117 -11.41 -5.82 0.34
C GLY A 117 -10.55 -6.67 -0.58
N VAL A 118 -11.04 -7.85 -0.91
CA VAL A 118 -10.41 -8.75 -1.90
C VAL A 118 -11.30 -8.87 -3.13
N PRO A 119 -10.72 -9.13 -4.33
CA PRO A 119 -11.51 -9.42 -5.51
C PRO A 119 -12.42 -10.62 -5.28
N THR A 120 -13.71 -10.47 -5.58
CA THR A 120 -14.72 -11.52 -5.40
C THR A 120 -15.09 -12.22 -6.70
N ASP A 121 -14.56 -11.74 -7.82
CA ASP A 121 -14.78 -12.32 -9.12
C ASP A 121 -13.98 -13.62 -9.30
N GLY A 122 -14.62 -14.63 -9.85
CA GLY A 122 -14.00 -15.89 -10.17
C GLY A 122 -13.85 -16.84 -8.99
N VAL A 123 -12.89 -17.74 -9.10
CA VAL A 123 -12.60 -18.83 -8.16
C VAL A 123 -11.50 -18.45 -7.16
N HIS A 124 -11.24 -19.30 -6.19
CA HIS A 124 -10.13 -19.17 -5.23
C HIS A 124 -10.24 -17.99 -4.26
N LEU A 125 -11.47 -17.73 -3.78
CA LEU A 125 -11.70 -16.63 -2.82
C LEU A 125 -10.89 -16.79 -1.52
N GLU A 126 -10.73 -18.02 -1.03
CA GLU A 126 -9.98 -18.28 0.20
C GLU A 126 -8.50 -17.96 0.02
N GLU A 127 -7.90 -18.39 -1.10
CA GLU A 127 -6.50 -18.09 -1.41
C GLU A 127 -6.28 -16.57 -1.58
N LYS A 128 -7.25 -15.86 -2.15
CA LYS A 128 -7.20 -14.38 -2.27
C LYS A 128 -7.24 -13.71 -0.90
N ARG A 129 -8.05 -14.22 0.03
CA ARG A 129 -8.09 -13.73 1.42
C ARG A 129 -6.77 -13.97 2.15
N GLU A 130 -6.23 -15.17 2.04
CA GLU A 130 -4.93 -15.52 2.62
C GLU A 130 -3.82 -14.63 2.06
N LEU A 131 -3.81 -14.41 0.76
CA LEU A 131 -2.85 -13.51 0.11
C LEU A 131 -2.98 -12.08 0.62
N ALA A 132 -4.21 -11.57 0.76
CA ALA A 132 -4.45 -10.23 1.29
C ALA A 132 -3.89 -10.08 2.72
N VAL A 133 -4.13 -11.06 3.58
CA VAL A 133 -3.57 -11.09 4.94
C VAL A 133 -2.04 -11.11 4.91
N ARG A 134 -1.43 -11.92 4.06
CA ARG A 134 0.03 -11.98 3.91
C ARG A 134 0.61 -10.65 3.44
N ILE A 135 -0.02 -10.00 2.48
CA ILE A 135 0.40 -8.68 1.99
C ILE A 135 0.34 -7.65 3.12
N LEU A 136 -0.75 -7.60 3.86
CA LEU A 136 -0.92 -6.66 4.98
C LEU A 136 0.09 -6.91 6.10
N LEU A 137 0.29 -8.16 6.50
CA LEU A 137 1.26 -8.52 7.54
C LEU A 137 2.69 -8.22 7.11
N SER A 138 3.02 -8.50 5.85
CA SER A 138 4.35 -8.21 5.31
C SER A 138 4.62 -6.70 5.25
N ALA A 139 3.62 -5.91 4.83
CA ALA A 139 3.72 -4.45 4.82
C ALA A 139 3.90 -3.89 6.24
N TYR A 140 3.12 -4.37 7.20
CA TYR A 140 3.24 -3.99 8.61
C TYR A 140 4.65 -4.31 9.14
N LYS A 141 5.15 -5.51 8.87
CA LYS A 141 6.49 -5.93 9.28
C LYS A 141 7.60 -5.05 8.68
N LEU A 142 7.47 -4.66 7.42
CA LEU A 142 8.40 -3.70 6.81
C LEU A 142 8.43 -2.39 7.59
N VAL A 143 7.26 -1.83 7.89
CA VAL A 143 7.15 -0.53 8.57
C VAL A 143 7.67 -0.60 9.99
N GLU A 144 7.20 -1.57 10.78
CA GLU A 144 7.45 -1.62 12.22
C GLU A 144 8.80 -2.24 12.59
N GLU A 145 9.17 -3.34 11.96
CA GLU A 145 10.32 -4.13 12.37
C GLU A 145 11.58 -3.85 11.53
N ILE A 146 11.43 -3.64 10.23
CA ILE A 146 12.58 -3.51 9.33
C ILE A 146 13.01 -2.07 9.20
N PHE A 147 12.10 -1.16 8.91
CA PHE A 147 12.40 0.27 8.77
C PHE A 147 12.17 1.07 10.04
N VAL A 148 11.57 0.46 11.08
CA VAL A 148 11.34 1.06 12.41
C VAL A 148 10.72 2.46 12.28
N ASN A 149 9.63 2.55 11.52
CA ASN A 149 8.87 3.78 11.21
C ASN A 149 9.69 4.88 10.50
N ASP A 150 10.85 4.57 9.95
CA ASP A 150 11.65 5.51 9.17
C ASP A 150 11.23 5.51 7.70
N LYS A 151 10.22 6.32 7.37
CA LYS A 151 9.71 6.47 6.00
C LYS A 151 10.79 6.97 5.03
N ASN A 152 11.65 7.88 5.46
CA ASN A 152 12.69 8.44 4.60
C ASN A 152 13.70 7.36 4.20
N LEU A 153 14.07 6.48 5.12
CA LEU A 153 14.93 5.34 4.81
C LEU A 153 14.25 4.39 3.83
N PHE A 154 12.97 4.07 4.04
CA PHE A 154 12.19 3.24 3.12
C PHE A 154 12.13 3.86 1.72
N MET A 155 11.86 5.15 1.60
CA MET A 155 11.79 5.86 0.32
C MET A 155 13.14 5.94 -0.41
N ALA A 156 14.25 5.87 0.32
CA ALA A 156 15.61 5.89 -0.23
C ALA A 156 16.14 4.49 -0.56
N THR A 157 15.37 3.43 -0.33
CA THR A 157 15.78 2.04 -0.53
C THR A 157 15.51 1.59 -1.96
N SER A 158 16.49 0.96 -2.59
CA SER A 158 16.37 0.45 -3.96
C SER A 158 15.51 -0.81 -4.06
N LEU A 159 15.07 -1.12 -5.26
CA LEU A 159 14.36 -2.36 -5.57
C LEU A 159 15.12 -3.61 -5.08
N GLN A 160 16.40 -3.67 -5.37
CA GLN A 160 17.25 -4.80 -4.99
C GLN A 160 17.33 -4.95 -3.47
N GLU A 161 17.56 -3.86 -2.76
CA GLU A 161 17.62 -3.85 -1.29
C GLU A 161 16.29 -4.27 -0.66
N LEU A 162 15.15 -3.85 -1.24
CA LEU A 162 13.84 -4.27 -0.77
C LEU A 162 13.61 -5.78 -0.94
N TYR A 163 14.03 -6.36 -2.06
CA TYR A 163 13.97 -7.81 -2.26
C TYR A 163 14.82 -8.57 -1.23
N GLU A 164 15.96 -8.03 -0.85
CA GLU A 164 16.85 -8.63 0.17
C GLU A 164 16.23 -8.64 1.57
N LYS A 165 15.27 -7.77 1.86
CA LYS A 165 14.56 -7.73 3.15
C LYS A 165 13.69 -8.98 3.39
N ARG A 166 13.28 -9.69 2.36
CA ARG A 166 12.56 -10.98 2.42
C ARG A 166 11.42 -11.02 3.45
N VAL A 167 10.46 -10.21 3.22
CA VAL A 167 9.28 -10.15 4.11
C VAL A 167 8.24 -11.18 3.74
#